data_a3cff02648519334d313942371789e97
#
_entry.id   a3cff02648519334d313942371789e97
#
_cell.length_a   1.000
_cell.length_b   1.000
_cell.length_c   1.000
_cell.angle_alpha   90.00
_cell.angle_beta   90.00
_cell.angle_gamma   90.00
#
_symmetry.space_group_name_H-M   'P 1'
#
loop_
_entity.id
_entity.type
_entity.pdbx_description
1 polymer ?
#
loop_
_entity_poly.entity_id
_entity_poly.type
_entity_poly.pdbx_seq_one_letter_code
_entity_poly.pdbx_strand_id
1 'polypeptide(L)'
;MQYGVLCLLPPAAMLIFALKTKKSFEALIFGTLVAYLIMYKTAFIGPWCDLLLSEISNADNQYILLLCGLFGGFIFLLREAKGTLGFSNLLSRFCKNERITMMMSVFLGIIIFVDDYLNIMTVGTCMKDVCDKRKVPRQALAYIIDSTGAPVCALIPFSTWVVFYSGVFIQEPDILNMGFSTGMSVYLKVLPYMFYPMAALLVVILFACKLMPKLGKMKDAYTDLEKKEKTPEHPKMHNAPSVDIAMAGMSVDYPPENTNTGNILDFLIPIGILIGVTVATQDMMQAIILALASCMILYLPRKKMTFTRYVELFFAGFADILPVLAILLASFMIKTACGEMGLSEYVINLCVPYMNAKTLAAIIFVVIAVLTFVTSSFWGIEAVAVSIVVPLAIALDANVLLALGAVVSGGVFGSHACFYSDATVLSSATCEIDNMSHAVSQFPYVLISAALAVAGFLICGIFAL
;
A
#
# COMPACT_ATOMS: atom_id res chain seq x y z
N MET A 1 -15.32 2.12 28.38
CA MET A 1 -15.40 1.36 27.11
C MET A 1 -16.84 0.98 26.85
N GLN A 2 -17.49 1.70 25.93
CA GLN A 2 -18.96 1.62 25.75
C GLN A 2 -19.42 0.30 25.13
N TYR A 3 -18.60 -0.33 24.28
CA TYR A 3 -18.96 -1.54 23.53
C TYR A 3 -18.21 -2.81 23.96
N GLY A 4 -17.10 -2.70 24.70
CA GLY A 4 -16.33 -3.86 25.19
C GLY A 4 -15.96 -4.84 24.08
N VAL A 5 -16.18 -6.14 24.30
CA VAL A 5 -15.86 -7.20 23.33
C VAL A 5 -16.63 -7.09 22.00
N LEU A 6 -17.75 -6.36 21.95
CA LEU A 6 -18.54 -6.18 20.73
C LEU A 6 -17.80 -5.40 19.66
N CYS A 7 -16.80 -4.58 20.03
CA CYS A 7 -15.97 -3.86 19.05
C CYS A 7 -15.13 -4.79 18.13
N LEU A 8 -14.95 -6.06 18.51
CA LEU A 8 -14.26 -7.07 17.70
C LEU A 8 -15.15 -7.69 16.61
N LEU A 9 -16.48 -7.55 16.70
CA LEU A 9 -17.40 -8.18 15.76
C LEU A 9 -17.32 -7.61 14.32
N PRO A 10 -17.31 -6.27 14.11
CA PRO A 10 -17.25 -5.72 12.76
C PRO A 10 -16.02 -6.16 11.97
N PRO A 11 -14.77 -6.03 12.48
CA PRO A 11 -13.60 -6.48 11.78
C PRO A 11 -13.56 -8.00 11.58
N ALA A 12 -14.01 -8.79 12.55
CA ALA A 12 -14.08 -10.24 12.40
C ALA A 12 -15.09 -10.65 11.31
N ALA A 13 -16.28 -10.03 11.30
CA ALA A 13 -17.30 -10.27 10.29
C ALA A 13 -16.81 -9.89 8.87
N MET A 14 -16.15 -8.74 8.75
CA MET A 14 -15.51 -8.28 7.52
C MET A 14 -14.49 -9.30 6.99
N LEU A 15 -13.54 -9.72 7.83
CA LEU A 15 -12.49 -10.68 7.46
C LEU A 15 -13.07 -12.04 7.03
N ILE A 16 -14.03 -12.57 7.80
CA ILE A 16 -14.70 -13.84 7.49
C ILE A 16 -15.42 -13.73 6.14
N PHE A 17 -16.13 -12.62 5.90
CA PHE A 17 -16.84 -12.38 4.65
C PHE A 17 -15.85 -12.31 3.47
N ALA A 18 -14.79 -11.55 3.60
CA ALA A 18 -13.76 -11.38 2.58
C ALA A 18 -13.07 -12.71 2.20
N LEU A 19 -12.64 -13.49 3.19
CA LEU A 19 -11.97 -14.77 2.96
C LEU A 19 -12.89 -15.79 2.27
N LYS A 20 -14.20 -15.76 2.59
CA LYS A 20 -15.19 -16.66 1.97
C LYS A 20 -15.59 -16.24 0.57
N THR A 21 -15.81 -14.96 0.35
CA THR A 21 -16.35 -14.43 -0.91
C THR A 21 -15.28 -13.97 -1.89
N LYS A 22 -14.08 -13.62 -1.39
CA LYS A 22 -12.98 -12.97 -2.11
C LYS A 22 -13.37 -11.62 -2.70
N LYS A 23 -14.28 -10.92 -2.06
CA LYS A 23 -14.83 -9.63 -2.49
C LYS A 23 -14.49 -8.57 -1.44
N SER A 24 -13.50 -7.71 -1.77
CA SER A 24 -12.97 -6.72 -0.84
C SER A 24 -13.99 -5.61 -0.51
N PHE A 25 -14.58 -5.01 -1.53
CA PHE A 25 -15.50 -3.89 -1.35
C PHE A 25 -16.73 -4.28 -0.52
N GLU A 26 -17.40 -5.38 -0.90
CA GLU A 26 -18.60 -5.87 -0.21
C GLU A 26 -18.28 -6.26 1.25
N ALA A 27 -17.08 -6.80 1.50
CA ALA A 27 -16.66 -7.15 2.85
C ALA A 27 -16.49 -5.91 3.75
N LEU A 28 -15.87 -4.86 3.22
CA LEU A 28 -15.68 -3.59 3.93
C LEU A 28 -17.02 -2.94 4.26
N ILE A 29 -17.92 -2.83 3.28
CA ILE A 29 -19.28 -2.31 3.48
C ILE A 29 -20.03 -3.16 4.51
N PHE A 30 -19.96 -4.49 4.43
CA PHE A 30 -20.59 -5.38 5.42
C PHE A 30 -20.06 -5.13 6.84
N GLY A 31 -18.73 -4.96 7.00
CA GLY A 31 -18.12 -4.64 8.29
C GLY A 31 -18.64 -3.33 8.88
N THR A 32 -18.74 -2.26 8.07
CA THR A 32 -19.27 -0.95 8.52
C THR A 32 -20.74 -1.04 8.91
N LEU A 33 -21.55 -1.77 8.14
CA LEU A 33 -22.96 -1.99 8.49
C LEU A 33 -23.12 -2.74 9.81
N VAL A 34 -22.31 -3.77 10.06
CA VAL A 34 -22.30 -4.49 11.35
C VAL A 34 -21.92 -3.55 12.49
N ALA A 35 -20.90 -2.69 12.32
CA ALA A 35 -20.49 -1.71 13.34
C ALA A 35 -21.65 -0.76 13.68
N TYR A 36 -22.26 -0.14 12.67
CA TYR A 36 -23.31 0.84 12.86
C TYR A 36 -24.62 0.21 13.36
N LEU A 37 -24.92 -1.03 12.97
CA LEU A 37 -26.03 -1.80 13.56
C LEU A 37 -25.82 -2.04 15.07
N ILE A 38 -24.60 -2.32 15.51
CA ILE A 38 -24.29 -2.48 16.94
C ILE A 38 -24.44 -1.15 17.68
N MET A 39 -23.95 -0.05 17.12
CA MET A 39 -23.96 1.28 17.73
C MET A 39 -25.36 1.90 17.78
N TYR A 40 -26.09 1.84 16.69
CA TYR A 40 -27.34 2.61 16.48
C TYR A 40 -28.58 1.72 16.37
N LYS A 41 -28.44 0.38 16.44
CA LYS A 41 -29.54 -0.60 16.36
C LYS A 41 -30.38 -0.39 15.08
N THR A 42 -31.70 -0.25 15.22
CA THR A 42 -32.65 -0.07 14.08
C THR A 42 -32.53 1.28 13.37
N ALA A 43 -31.92 2.28 14.00
CA ALA A 43 -31.74 3.63 13.45
C ALA A 43 -30.38 3.84 12.76
N PHE A 44 -29.68 2.78 12.38
CA PHE A 44 -28.29 2.84 11.91
C PHE A 44 -28.09 3.47 10.51
N ILE A 45 -29.14 3.49 9.66
CA ILE A 45 -28.99 3.92 8.25
C ILE A 45 -28.60 5.39 8.13
N GLY A 46 -29.26 6.28 8.90
CA GLY A 46 -28.93 7.72 8.90
C GLY A 46 -27.47 7.96 9.28
N PRO A 47 -27.04 7.56 10.49
CA PRO A 47 -25.63 7.68 10.90
C PRO A 47 -24.63 7.02 9.93
N TRP A 48 -24.99 5.90 9.30
CA TRP A 48 -24.12 5.26 8.31
C TRP A 48 -23.99 6.11 7.02
N CYS A 49 -25.06 6.76 6.57
CA CYS A 49 -24.98 7.73 5.48
C CYS A 49 -24.14 8.96 5.86
N ASP A 50 -24.25 9.43 7.11
CA ASP A 50 -23.44 10.53 7.63
C ASP A 50 -21.95 10.14 7.68
N LEU A 51 -21.63 8.89 8.05
CA LEU A 51 -20.27 8.35 7.95
C LEU A 51 -19.75 8.44 6.52
N LEU A 52 -20.50 7.94 5.54
CA LEU A 52 -20.11 7.99 4.13
C LEU A 52 -19.82 9.44 3.67
N LEU A 53 -20.70 10.37 4.01
CA LEU A 53 -20.53 11.78 3.66
C LEU A 53 -19.34 12.41 4.38
N SER A 54 -19.11 12.08 5.65
CA SER A 54 -17.96 12.59 6.41
C SER A 54 -16.63 12.09 5.84
N GLU A 55 -16.55 10.81 5.44
CA GLU A 55 -15.34 10.26 4.83
C GLU A 55 -15.04 10.87 3.45
N ILE A 56 -16.06 11.12 2.64
CA ILE A 56 -15.90 11.83 1.36
C ILE A 56 -15.50 13.31 1.59
N SER A 57 -15.97 13.92 2.67
CA SER A 57 -15.68 15.34 2.99
C SER A 57 -14.35 15.53 3.71
N ASN A 58 -13.71 14.46 4.17
CA ASN A 58 -12.42 14.53 4.85
C ASN A 58 -11.32 14.91 3.86
N ALA A 59 -10.55 15.95 4.17
CA ALA A 59 -9.54 16.51 3.27
C ALA A 59 -8.42 15.51 2.91
N ASP A 60 -8.00 14.68 3.86
CA ASP A 60 -6.96 13.67 3.63
C ASP A 60 -7.45 12.55 2.72
N ASN A 61 -8.70 12.10 2.94
CA ASN A 61 -9.32 11.11 2.08
C ASN A 61 -9.54 11.65 0.66
N GLN A 62 -10.03 12.90 0.52
CA GLN A 62 -10.16 13.58 -0.76
C GLN A 62 -8.83 13.64 -1.50
N TYR A 63 -7.76 13.99 -0.80
CA TYR A 63 -6.41 14.05 -1.36
C TYR A 63 -6.02 12.71 -1.98
N ILE A 64 -6.16 11.60 -1.24
CA ILE A 64 -5.82 10.25 -1.71
C ILE A 64 -6.70 9.84 -2.90
N LEU A 65 -8.01 10.02 -2.80
CA LEU A 65 -8.94 9.65 -3.87
C LEU A 65 -8.67 10.43 -5.16
N LEU A 66 -8.46 11.75 -5.08
CA LEU A 66 -8.12 12.57 -6.24
C LEU A 66 -6.77 12.17 -6.83
N LEU A 67 -5.77 11.98 -5.98
CA LEU A 67 -4.43 11.58 -6.40
C LEU A 67 -4.47 10.27 -7.21
N CYS A 68 -5.14 9.24 -6.70
CA CYS A 68 -5.30 7.96 -7.39
C CYS A 68 -6.04 8.11 -8.72
N GLY A 69 -7.10 8.91 -8.76
CA GLY A 69 -7.83 9.20 -10.01
C GLY A 69 -6.97 9.88 -11.05
N LEU A 70 -6.18 10.89 -10.65
CA LEU A 70 -5.23 11.59 -11.53
C LEU A 70 -4.14 10.64 -12.06
N PHE A 71 -3.64 9.72 -11.23
CA PHE A 71 -2.70 8.68 -11.67
C PHE A 71 -3.33 7.73 -12.69
N GLY A 72 -4.58 7.33 -12.52
CA GLY A 72 -5.30 6.54 -13.53
C GLY A 72 -5.29 7.21 -14.91
N GLY A 73 -5.67 8.50 -14.96
CA GLY A 73 -5.58 9.30 -16.18
C GLY A 73 -4.16 9.41 -16.74
N PHE A 74 -3.17 9.63 -15.88
CA PHE A 74 -1.76 9.73 -16.25
C PHE A 74 -1.23 8.44 -16.89
N ILE A 75 -1.56 7.28 -16.33
CA ILE A 75 -1.14 5.97 -16.86
C ILE A 75 -1.71 5.75 -18.27
N PHE A 76 -2.98 6.11 -18.51
CA PHE A 76 -3.60 5.97 -19.84
C PHE A 76 -2.91 6.86 -20.87
N LEU A 77 -2.56 8.09 -20.52
CA LEU A 77 -1.81 9.01 -21.42
C LEU A 77 -0.42 8.47 -21.77
N LEU A 78 0.33 7.94 -20.79
CA LEU A 78 1.64 7.33 -21.01
C LEU A 78 1.56 6.09 -21.93
N ARG A 79 0.49 5.29 -21.79
CA ARG A 79 0.24 4.12 -22.65
C ARG A 79 -0.06 4.50 -24.09
N GLU A 80 -0.97 5.43 -24.32
CA GLU A 80 -1.33 5.90 -25.67
C GLU A 80 -0.14 6.52 -26.39
N ALA A 81 0.68 7.31 -25.67
CA ALA A 81 1.91 7.87 -26.23
C ALA A 81 2.98 6.81 -26.53
N LYS A 82 2.73 5.53 -26.19
CA LYS A 82 3.68 4.41 -26.29
C LYS A 82 4.98 4.63 -25.49
N GLY A 83 4.95 5.53 -24.51
CA GLY A 83 6.07 5.81 -23.62
C GLY A 83 6.46 4.59 -22.79
N THR A 84 5.48 3.90 -22.23
CA THR A 84 5.67 2.66 -21.45
C THR A 84 6.34 1.57 -22.29
N LEU A 85 5.99 1.40 -23.56
CA LEU A 85 6.63 0.45 -24.47
C LEU A 85 8.10 0.81 -24.74
N GLY A 86 8.40 2.10 -24.94
CA GLY A 86 9.78 2.58 -25.12
C GLY A 86 10.65 2.27 -23.90
N PHE A 87 10.13 2.52 -22.72
CA PHE A 87 10.82 2.22 -21.45
C PHE A 87 10.97 0.72 -21.22
N SER A 88 9.90 -0.06 -21.41
CA SER A 88 9.92 -1.52 -21.30
C SER A 88 10.95 -2.15 -22.26
N ASN A 89 11.09 -1.63 -23.49
CA ASN A 89 12.09 -2.11 -24.43
C ASN A 89 13.53 -1.77 -24.00
N LEU A 90 13.76 -0.63 -23.35
CA LEU A 90 15.06 -0.32 -22.74
C LEU A 90 15.36 -1.27 -21.59
N LEU A 91 14.47 -1.40 -20.61
CA LEU A 91 14.67 -2.25 -19.45
C LEU A 91 14.82 -3.72 -19.83
N SER A 92 14.11 -4.19 -20.86
CA SER A 92 14.23 -5.57 -21.33
C SER A 92 15.62 -5.94 -21.85
N ARG A 93 16.47 -4.94 -22.19
CA ARG A 93 17.89 -5.17 -22.53
C ARG A 93 18.71 -5.53 -21.28
N PHE A 94 18.37 -4.97 -20.13
CA PHE A 94 19.02 -5.25 -18.84
C PHE A 94 18.38 -6.45 -18.15
N CYS A 95 17.08 -6.59 -18.22
CA CYS A 95 16.29 -7.68 -17.64
C CYS A 95 16.37 -8.93 -18.52
N LYS A 96 17.48 -9.66 -18.45
CA LYS A 96 17.73 -10.84 -19.30
C LYS A 96 16.94 -12.08 -18.90
N ASN A 97 16.59 -12.23 -17.65
CA ASN A 97 15.87 -13.37 -17.08
C ASN A 97 14.96 -12.95 -15.92
N GLU A 98 14.12 -13.86 -15.44
CA GLU A 98 13.17 -13.66 -14.34
C GLU A 98 13.84 -13.08 -13.09
N ARG A 99 14.97 -13.66 -12.64
CA ARG A 99 15.69 -13.19 -11.43
C ARG A 99 16.14 -11.74 -11.55
N ILE A 100 16.78 -11.38 -12.67
CA ILE A 100 17.25 -10.01 -12.90
C ILE A 100 16.07 -9.05 -12.99
N THR A 101 14.94 -9.47 -13.57
CA THR A 101 13.72 -8.66 -13.67
C THR A 101 13.15 -8.35 -12.28
N MET A 102 13.01 -9.36 -11.42
CA MET A 102 12.55 -9.17 -10.05
C MET A 102 13.51 -8.30 -9.24
N MET A 103 14.83 -8.53 -9.36
CA MET A 103 15.84 -7.70 -8.68
C MET A 103 15.83 -6.25 -9.17
N MET A 104 15.58 -6.02 -10.47
CA MET A 104 15.42 -4.67 -11.02
C MET A 104 14.18 -3.99 -10.45
N SER A 105 13.08 -4.72 -10.26
CA SER A 105 11.87 -4.18 -9.61
C SER A 105 12.15 -3.78 -8.15
N VAL A 106 12.86 -4.63 -7.39
CA VAL A 106 13.29 -4.30 -6.01
C VAL A 106 14.20 -3.07 -6.01
N PHE A 107 15.16 -3.02 -6.91
CA PHE A 107 16.11 -1.90 -7.02
C PHE A 107 15.40 -0.56 -7.31
N LEU A 108 14.46 -0.56 -8.26
CA LEU A 108 13.65 0.63 -8.54
C LEU A 108 12.80 1.03 -7.34
N GLY A 109 12.21 0.04 -6.64
CA GLY A 109 11.43 0.29 -5.42
C GLY A 109 12.28 0.89 -4.29
N ILE A 110 13.54 0.52 -4.16
CA ILE A 110 14.45 1.14 -3.18
C ILE A 110 14.84 2.56 -3.58
N ILE A 111 15.02 2.84 -4.87
CA ILE A 111 15.41 4.18 -5.34
C ILE A 111 14.25 5.18 -5.22
N ILE A 112 13.01 4.75 -5.45
CA ILE A 112 11.83 5.60 -5.37
C ILE A 112 11.25 5.54 -3.95
N PHE A 113 11.97 6.02 -2.95
CA PHE A 113 11.68 5.89 -1.52
C PHE A 113 10.90 7.06 -0.92
N VAL A 114 10.65 8.12 -1.68
CA VAL A 114 10.13 9.38 -1.15
C VAL A 114 8.73 9.21 -0.57
N ASP A 115 7.91 8.42 -1.26
CA ASP A 115 6.52 8.16 -0.93
C ASP A 115 6.12 6.77 -1.45
N ASP A 116 5.31 6.02 -0.69
CA ASP A 116 4.92 4.66 -1.01
C ASP A 116 3.94 4.58 -2.19
N TYR A 117 3.00 5.52 -2.33
CA TYR A 117 2.10 5.57 -3.49
C TYR A 117 2.88 5.85 -4.78
N LEU A 118 3.81 6.82 -4.72
CA LEU A 118 4.71 7.12 -5.84
C LEU A 118 5.53 5.88 -6.23
N ASN A 119 6.06 5.17 -5.24
CA ASN A 119 6.81 3.93 -5.43
C ASN A 119 5.97 2.88 -6.16
N ILE A 120 4.84 2.50 -5.57
CA ILE A 120 3.94 1.46 -6.06
C ILE A 120 3.51 1.76 -7.49
N MET A 121 2.99 2.96 -7.74
CA MET A 121 2.43 3.32 -9.04
C MET A 121 3.51 3.43 -10.11
N THR A 122 4.68 4.00 -9.78
CA THR A 122 5.77 4.18 -10.75
C THR A 122 6.43 2.84 -11.09
N VAL A 123 6.85 2.08 -10.07
CA VAL A 123 7.56 0.81 -10.31
C VAL A 123 6.63 -0.21 -10.96
N GLY A 124 5.38 -0.30 -10.52
CA GLY A 124 4.38 -1.20 -11.11
C GLY A 124 4.14 -0.89 -12.58
N THR A 125 3.91 0.37 -12.93
CA THR A 125 3.71 0.79 -14.32
C THR A 125 4.95 0.53 -15.18
N CYS A 126 6.15 0.79 -14.65
CA CYS A 126 7.42 0.58 -15.37
C CYS A 126 7.72 -0.89 -15.62
N MET A 127 7.48 -1.75 -14.63
CA MET A 127 7.96 -3.13 -14.64
C MET A 127 6.94 -4.14 -15.15
N LYS A 128 5.65 -3.81 -15.18
CA LYS A 128 4.59 -4.74 -15.57
C LYS A 128 4.85 -5.42 -16.91
N ASP A 129 5.05 -4.62 -17.97
CA ASP A 129 5.27 -5.16 -19.32
C ASP A 129 6.60 -5.93 -19.42
N VAL A 130 7.62 -5.55 -18.64
CA VAL A 130 8.90 -6.25 -18.58
C VAL A 130 8.73 -7.61 -17.88
N CYS A 131 7.94 -7.65 -16.81
CA CYS A 131 7.61 -8.88 -16.08
C CYS A 131 6.87 -9.86 -17.00
N ASP A 132 5.84 -9.40 -17.71
CA ASP A 132 5.09 -10.23 -18.66
C ASP A 132 6.01 -10.84 -19.73
N LYS A 133 6.90 -10.03 -20.35
CA LYS A 133 7.90 -10.50 -21.32
C LYS A 133 8.90 -11.50 -20.75
N ARG A 134 9.19 -11.46 -19.44
CA ARG A 134 10.17 -12.32 -18.76
C ARG A 134 9.54 -13.43 -17.92
N LYS A 135 8.21 -13.63 -18.06
CA LYS A 135 7.46 -14.70 -17.40
C LYS A 135 7.51 -14.61 -15.86
N VAL A 136 7.50 -13.38 -15.36
CA VAL A 136 7.29 -13.08 -13.94
C VAL A 136 5.80 -12.88 -13.75
N PRO A 137 5.11 -13.68 -12.90
CA PRO A 137 3.70 -13.44 -12.62
C PRO A 137 3.46 -12.04 -12.07
N ARG A 138 2.37 -11.42 -12.46
CA ARG A 138 1.98 -10.09 -11.97
C ARG A 138 1.79 -10.07 -10.46
N GLN A 139 1.39 -11.20 -9.83
CA GLN A 139 1.34 -11.37 -8.38
C GLN A 139 2.74 -11.22 -7.74
N ALA A 140 3.79 -11.71 -8.41
CA ALA A 140 5.15 -11.56 -7.92
C ALA A 140 5.63 -10.11 -8.01
N LEU A 141 5.28 -9.40 -9.08
CA LEU A 141 5.54 -7.97 -9.19
C LEU A 141 4.79 -7.19 -8.11
N ALA A 142 3.49 -7.45 -7.93
CA ALA A 142 2.67 -6.81 -6.92
C ALA A 142 3.24 -7.00 -5.51
N TYR A 143 3.67 -8.22 -5.16
CA TYR A 143 4.37 -8.50 -3.91
C TYR A 143 5.67 -7.69 -3.76
N ILE A 144 6.46 -7.57 -4.82
CA ILE A 144 7.72 -6.80 -4.78
C ILE A 144 7.44 -5.31 -4.55
N ILE A 145 6.50 -4.71 -5.28
CA ILE A 145 6.23 -3.27 -5.15
C ILE A 145 5.57 -2.93 -3.82
N ASP A 146 4.69 -3.78 -3.30
CA ASP A 146 4.08 -3.63 -1.98
C ASP A 146 5.16 -3.74 -0.87
N SER A 147 6.06 -4.73 -0.97
CA SER A 147 7.17 -4.92 -0.03
C SER A 147 8.25 -3.83 -0.11
N THR A 148 8.33 -3.06 -1.19
CA THR A 148 9.27 -1.94 -1.37
C THR A 148 8.61 -0.57 -1.26
N GLY A 149 7.30 -0.50 -1.11
CA GLY A 149 6.56 0.72 -0.82
C GLY A 149 6.77 1.17 0.63
N ALA A 150 5.80 0.90 1.49
CA ALA A 150 5.85 1.29 2.89
C ALA A 150 7.10 0.82 3.65
N PRO A 151 7.60 -0.44 3.51
CA PRO A 151 8.82 -0.85 4.22
C PRO A 151 10.06 -0.03 3.88
N VAL A 152 10.27 0.34 2.62
CA VAL A 152 11.41 1.17 2.21
C VAL A 152 11.24 2.61 2.68
N CYS A 153 10.03 3.18 2.54
CA CYS A 153 9.74 4.54 3.01
C CYS A 153 9.95 4.68 4.52
N ALA A 154 9.64 3.65 5.31
CA ALA A 154 9.92 3.66 6.74
C ALA A 154 11.41 3.53 7.09
N LEU A 155 12.24 2.90 6.25
CA LEU A 155 13.67 2.71 6.54
C LEU A 155 14.56 3.86 6.08
N ILE A 156 14.16 4.59 5.05
CA ILE A 156 14.99 5.63 4.46
C ILE A 156 14.55 7.00 5.02
N PRO A 157 15.43 7.73 5.72
CA PRO A 157 15.16 9.10 6.13
C PRO A 157 14.81 9.97 4.91
N PHE A 158 13.94 10.98 5.10
CA PHE A 158 13.46 11.89 4.04
C PHE A 158 12.25 11.40 3.22
N SER A 159 11.48 10.44 3.73
CA SER A 159 10.19 10.02 3.18
C SER A 159 9.02 10.73 3.88
N THR A 160 7.82 10.63 3.29
CA THR A 160 6.57 11.08 3.91
C THR A 160 6.30 10.39 5.25
N TRP A 161 6.68 9.11 5.39
CA TRP A 161 6.55 8.33 6.62
C TRP A 161 7.40 8.89 7.76
N VAL A 162 8.63 9.28 7.46
CA VAL A 162 9.54 9.87 8.45
C VAL A 162 9.02 11.21 8.96
N VAL A 163 8.43 12.04 8.08
CA VAL A 163 7.81 13.31 8.47
C VAL A 163 6.67 13.07 9.46
N PHE A 164 5.79 12.13 9.18
CA PHE A 164 4.69 11.77 10.07
C PHE A 164 5.18 11.31 11.45
N TYR A 165 6.02 10.27 11.50
CA TYR A 165 6.49 9.73 12.79
C TYR A 165 7.30 10.74 13.59
N SER A 166 8.14 11.54 12.91
CA SER A 166 8.88 12.62 13.57
C SER A 166 7.93 13.61 14.22
N GLY A 167 6.82 13.95 13.56
CA GLY A 167 5.77 14.82 14.11
C GLY A 167 5.08 14.19 15.31
N VAL A 168 4.73 12.91 15.25
CA VAL A 168 4.05 12.19 16.34
C VAL A 168 4.98 12.03 17.55
N PHE A 169 6.24 11.63 17.33
CA PHE A 169 7.18 11.39 18.45
C PHE A 169 7.49 12.64 19.23
N ILE A 170 7.70 13.79 18.58
CA ILE A 170 8.05 15.03 19.27
C ILE A 170 6.89 15.65 20.05
N GLN A 171 5.65 15.26 19.77
CA GLN A 171 4.48 15.69 20.53
C GLN A 171 4.38 15.01 21.90
N GLU A 172 5.11 13.92 22.11
CA GLU A 172 5.08 13.16 23.36
C GLU A 172 6.01 13.84 24.41
N PRO A 173 5.47 14.34 25.54
CA PRO A 173 6.27 15.10 26.52
C PRO A 173 7.43 14.29 27.11
N ASP A 174 7.26 13.00 27.30
CA ASP A 174 8.29 12.14 27.86
C ASP A 174 9.49 11.96 26.92
N ILE A 175 9.29 12.04 25.62
CA ILE A 175 10.36 12.04 24.62
C ILE A 175 11.22 13.31 24.75
N LEU A 176 10.59 14.46 24.97
CA LEU A 176 11.32 15.71 25.23
C LEU A 176 12.17 15.63 26.51
N ASN A 177 11.61 14.99 27.57
CA ASN A 177 12.32 14.77 28.83
C ASN A 177 13.54 13.84 28.68
N MET A 178 13.55 12.97 27.67
CA MET A 178 14.72 12.13 27.33
C MET A 178 15.86 12.92 26.63
N GLY A 179 15.71 14.23 26.40
CA GLY A 179 16.73 15.10 25.83
C GLY A 179 16.75 15.16 24.31
N PHE A 180 15.70 14.70 23.63
CA PHE A 180 15.58 14.83 22.19
C PHE A 180 15.03 16.22 21.84
N SER A 181 15.69 16.92 20.92
CA SER A 181 15.32 18.26 20.47
C SER A 181 14.44 18.28 19.21
N THR A 182 14.45 17.21 18.41
CA THR A 182 13.68 17.11 17.15
C THR A 182 13.13 15.71 16.96
N GLY A 183 11.96 15.60 16.33
CA GLY A 183 11.37 14.29 16.01
C GLY A 183 12.24 13.44 15.08
N MET A 184 12.98 14.08 14.17
CA MET A 184 13.95 13.41 13.31
C MET A 184 15.06 12.74 14.12
N SER A 185 15.56 13.38 15.18
CA SER A 185 16.60 12.79 16.04
C SER A 185 16.11 11.54 16.77
N VAL A 186 14.85 11.52 17.19
CA VAL A 186 14.20 10.33 17.76
C VAL A 186 14.09 9.25 16.70
N TYR A 187 13.55 9.61 15.52
CA TYR A 187 13.33 8.66 14.44
C TYR A 187 14.61 7.91 14.04
N LEU A 188 15.72 8.64 13.88
CA LEU A 188 17.01 8.06 13.55
C LEU A 188 17.51 7.08 14.63
N LYS A 189 17.16 7.29 15.90
CA LYS A 189 17.47 6.37 17.00
C LYS A 189 16.52 5.18 17.05
N VAL A 190 15.30 5.32 16.59
CA VAL A 190 14.29 4.25 16.50
C VAL A 190 14.57 3.34 15.29
N LEU A 191 15.16 3.86 14.22
CA LEU A 191 15.40 3.16 12.95
C LEU A 191 16.06 1.77 13.11
N PRO A 192 17.11 1.55 13.95
CA PRO A 192 17.70 0.22 14.15
C PRO A 192 16.73 -0.81 14.75
N TYR A 193 15.64 -0.38 15.35
CA TYR A 193 14.62 -1.22 15.98
C TYR A 193 13.38 -1.47 15.11
N MET A 194 13.39 -1.03 13.86
CA MET A 194 12.29 -1.26 12.91
C MET A 194 12.45 -2.64 12.25
N PHE A 195 12.23 -3.71 13.02
CA PHE A 195 12.53 -5.07 12.56
C PHE A 195 11.63 -5.55 11.44
N TYR A 196 10.34 -5.16 11.42
CA TYR A 196 9.45 -5.62 10.35
C TYR A 196 9.82 -5.06 8.97
N PRO A 197 10.02 -3.74 8.77
CA PRO A 197 10.47 -3.22 7.48
C PRO A 197 11.79 -3.87 7.00
N MET A 198 12.75 -4.08 7.92
CA MET A 198 14.01 -4.75 7.58
C MET A 198 13.80 -6.20 7.17
N ALA A 199 12.96 -6.94 7.91
CA ALA A 199 12.63 -8.32 7.59
C ALA A 199 11.87 -8.43 6.27
N ALA A 200 10.91 -7.54 6.00
CA ALA A 200 10.14 -7.51 4.76
C ALA A 200 11.05 -7.27 3.54
N LEU A 201 11.97 -6.29 3.66
CA LEU A 201 12.94 -6.01 2.61
C LEU A 201 13.91 -7.19 2.39
N LEU A 202 14.40 -7.83 3.47
CA LEU A 202 15.22 -9.02 3.38
C LEU A 202 14.49 -10.17 2.66
N VAL A 203 13.24 -10.46 3.07
CA VAL A 203 12.44 -11.56 2.52
C VAL A 203 12.14 -11.33 1.04
N VAL A 204 11.77 -10.10 0.63
CA VAL A 204 11.53 -9.80 -0.78
C VAL A 204 12.79 -9.86 -1.64
N ILE A 205 13.96 -9.46 -1.11
CA ILE A 205 15.24 -9.63 -1.80
C ILE A 205 15.55 -11.11 -1.98
N LEU A 206 15.39 -11.93 -0.94
CA LEU A 206 15.59 -13.39 -1.03
C LEU A 206 14.61 -14.03 -2.03
N PHE A 207 13.35 -13.59 -2.05
CA PHE A 207 12.36 -14.02 -3.04
C PHE A 207 12.80 -13.63 -4.46
N ALA A 208 13.18 -12.37 -4.69
CA ALA A 208 13.65 -11.89 -6.00
C ALA A 208 14.92 -12.60 -6.47
N CYS A 209 15.80 -12.98 -5.53
CA CYS A 209 16.99 -13.80 -5.79
C CYS A 209 16.67 -15.28 -6.04
N LYS A 210 15.38 -15.71 -5.94
CA LYS A 210 14.96 -17.11 -6.02
C LYS A 210 15.58 -18.01 -4.95
N LEU A 211 15.95 -17.44 -3.81
CA LEU A 211 16.46 -18.17 -2.64
C LEU A 211 15.33 -18.63 -1.71
N MET A 212 14.13 -18.10 -1.88
CA MET A 212 12.93 -18.53 -1.18
C MET A 212 12.02 -19.40 -2.07
N PRO A 213 11.34 -20.39 -1.48
CA PRO A 213 10.37 -21.20 -2.20
C PRO A 213 9.14 -20.38 -2.59
N LYS A 214 8.49 -20.77 -3.67
CA LYS A 214 7.18 -20.23 -4.07
C LYS A 214 6.12 -20.85 -3.14
N LEU A 215 5.50 -20.03 -2.29
CA LEU A 215 4.57 -20.46 -1.25
C LEU A 215 3.10 -20.20 -1.66
N GLY A 216 2.19 -21.06 -1.21
CA GLY A 216 0.74 -20.86 -1.33
C GLY A 216 0.30 -20.44 -2.73
N LYS A 217 -0.55 -19.43 -2.81
CA LYS A 217 -1.10 -18.89 -4.06
C LYS A 217 -0.05 -18.27 -5.01
N MET A 218 1.10 -17.89 -4.51
CA MET A 218 2.22 -17.48 -5.36
C MET A 218 2.70 -18.64 -6.25
N LYS A 219 2.77 -19.85 -5.71
CA LYS A 219 3.11 -21.06 -6.48
C LYS A 219 2.07 -21.32 -7.59
N ASP A 220 0.79 -21.16 -7.27
CA ASP A 220 -0.29 -21.33 -8.25
C ASP A 220 -0.14 -20.33 -9.40
N ALA A 221 0.16 -19.06 -9.11
CA ALA A 221 0.37 -18.01 -10.11
C ALA A 221 1.49 -18.37 -11.12
N TYR A 222 2.59 -18.92 -10.65
CA TYR A 222 3.67 -19.41 -11.51
C TYR A 222 3.24 -20.62 -12.34
N THR A 223 2.53 -21.57 -11.72
CA THR A 223 2.04 -22.79 -12.41
C THR A 223 1.03 -22.45 -13.51
N ASP A 224 0.16 -21.47 -13.28
CA ASP A 224 -0.84 -21.04 -14.25
C ASP A 224 -0.20 -20.33 -15.44
N LEU A 225 0.88 -19.59 -15.20
CA LEU A 225 1.68 -18.97 -16.25
C LEU A 225 2.35 -20.02 -17.15
N GLU A 226 2.91 -21.07 -16.55
CA GLU A 226 3.50 -22.20 -17.28
C GLU A 226 2.47 -23.02 -18.08
N LYS A 227 1.23 -23.16 -17.57
CA LYS A 227 0.13 -23.85 -18.26
C LYS A 227 -0.37 -23.05 -19.47
N LYS A 228 -0.54 -21.74 -19.36
CA LYS A 228 -0.94 -20.86 -20.46
C LYS A 228 0.01 -20.92 -21.64
N GLU A 229 1.30 -21.17 -21.41
CA GLU A 229 2.29 -21.37 -22.48
C GLU A 229 2.11 -22.67 -23.26
N LYS A 230 1.66 -23.73 -22.59
CA LYS A 230 1.48 -25.05 -23.22
C LYS A 230 0.20 -25.19 -24.03
N THR A 231 -0.74 -24.26 -23.86
CA THR A 231 -2.00 -24.20 -24.59
C THR A 231 -2.13 -22.80 -25.20
N PRO A 232 -1.79 -22.59 -26.48
CA PRO A 232 -1.94 -21.31 -27.13
C PRO A 232 -3.42 -21.06 -27.43
N GLU A 233 -4.20 -20.76 -26.42
CA GLU A 233 -5.48 -20.08 -26.58
C GLU A 233 -5.20 -18.56 -26.62
N HIS A 234 -5.79 -17.88 -27.63
CA HIS A 234 -5.77 -16.42 -27.70
C HIS A 234 -6.01 -15.81 -26.31
N PRO A 235 -5.18 -14.86 -25.85
CA PRO A 235 -5.39 -14.25 -24.56
C PRO A 235 -6.73 -13.51 -24.58
N LYS A 236 -7.77 -14.16 -24.07
CA LYS A 236 -8.89 -13.41 -23.53
C LYS A 236 -8.30 -12.61 -22.39
N MET A 237 -8.26 -11.29 -22.54
CA MET A 237 -8.04 -10.35 -21.44
C MET A 237 -8.79 -10.90 -20.23
N HIS A 238 -8.05 -11.34 -19.19
CA HIS A 238 -8.68 -11.56 -17.91
C HIS A 238 -9.16 -10.19 -17.44
N ASN A 239 -10.47 -10.01 -17.55
CA ASN A 239 -11.20 -8.96 -16.89
C ASN A 239 -10.77 -8.96 -15.40
N ALA A 240 -9.93 -8.03 -14.97
CA ALA A 240 -10.28 -7.27 -13.79
C ALA A 240 -11.78 -7.03 -13.92
N PRO A 241 -12.63 -7.11 -12.88
CA PRO A 241 -14.04 -6.91 -13.08
C PRO A 241 -14.19 -5.60 -13.85
N SER A 242 -14.19 -5.73 -15.17
CA SER A 242 -14.70 -4.72 -16.04
C SER A 242 -16.14 -4.65 -15.57
N VAL A 243 -16.42 -3.70 -14.70
CA VAL A 243 -17.74 -3.15 -14.70
C VAL A 243 -17.93 -2.85 -16.18
N ASP A 244 -18.74 -3.66 -16.86
CA ASP A 244 -19.28 -3.30 -18.14
C ASP A 244 -20.05 -1.98 -17.91
N ILE A 245 -19.27 -0.91 -17.80
CA ILE A 245 -19.77 0.45 -17.91
C ILE A 245 -19.99 0.64 -19.41
N ALA A 246 -20.99 -0.05 -19.91
CA ALA A 246 -21.74 0.36 -21.07
C ALA A 246 -22.48 1.67 -20.75
N MET A 247 -21.86 2.56 -19.99
CA MET A 247 -22.30 3.93 -19.80
C MET A 247 -21.44 4.80 -20.71
N ALA A 248 -22.08 5.27 -21.72
CA ALA A 248 -21.63 6.25 -22.71
C ALA A 248 -20.61 5.73 -23.73
N GLY A 249 -20.98 4.76 -24.60
CA GLY A 249 -20.47 4.70 -25.98
C GLY A 249 -18.95 4.89 -26.26
N MET A 250 -18.09 4.85 -25.23
CA MET A 250 -16.66 4.99 -25.32
C MET A 250 -16.03 3.59 -25.32
N SER A 251 -16.08 2.92 -26.46
CA SER A 251 -15.17 1.82 -26.73
C SER A 251 -13.77 2.43 -26.91
N VAL A 252 -12.89 2.27 -25.90
CA VAL A 252 -11.48 2.57 -26.11
C VAL A 252 -10.89 1.41 -26.90
N ASP A 253 -10.93 1.54 -28.25
CA ASP A 253 -10.18 0.66 -29.13
C ASP A 253 -8.69 0.88 -28.87
N TYR A 254 -8.05 -0.08 -28.18
CA TYR A 254 -6.60 -0.12 -28.07
C TYR A 254 -6.01 -0.41 -29.45
N PRO A 255 -5.10 0.42 -29.96
CA PRO A 255 -4.45 0.12 -31.24
C PRO A 255 -3.72 -1.23 -31.16
N PRO A 256 -3.77 -2.05 -32.22
CA PRO A 256 -3.13 -3.36 -32.23
C PRO A 256 -1.63 -3.24 -31.90
N GLU A 257 -1.11 -4.20 -31.12
CA GLU A 257 0.25 -4.27 -30.52
C GLU A 257 1.44 -4.22 -31.51
N ASN A 258 1.22 -4.01 -32.79
CA ASN A 258 2.17 -4.30 -33.86
C ASN A 258 3.02 -3.11 -34.35
N THR A 259 3.42 -2.17 -33.48
CA THR A 259 4.46 -1.19 -33.85
C THR A 259 5.48 -1.00 -32.72
N ASN A 260 6.66 -1.58 -32.92
CA ASN A 260 7.82 -1.58 -32.01
C ASN A 260 8.50 -0.20 -31.80
N THR A 261 7.83 0.92 -31.96
CA THR A 261 8.42 2.25 -31.92
C THR A 261 7.82 3.13 -30.84
N GLY A 262 8.06 2.80 -29.58
CA GLY A 262 7.84 3.71 -28.46
C GLY A 262 9.08 4.57 -28.20
N ASN A 263 8.92 5.88 -28.04
CA ASN A 263 10.04 6.74 -27.63
C ASN A 263 10.12 6.78 -26.11
N ILE A 264 11.26 6.40 -25.57
CA ILE A 264 11.52 6.37 -24.13
C ILE A 264 11.35 7.75 -23.45
N LEU A 265 11.63 8.83 -24.17
CA LEU A 265 11.49 10.20 -23.65
C LEU A 265 10.04 10.56 -23.33
N ASP A 266 9.07 9.93 -24.01
CA ASP A 266 7.65 10.13 -23.74
C ASP A 266 7.22 9.50 -22.42
N PHE A 267 8.05 8.67 -21.82
CA PHE A 267 7.89 8.13 -20.49
C PHE A 267 8.78 8.85 -19.47
N LEU A 268 10.08 8.96 -19.76
CA LEU A 268 11.05 9.48 -18.80
C LEU A 268 10.83 10.95 -18.42
N ILE A 269 10.34 11.80 -19.36
CA ILE A 269 10.13 13.21 -19.07
C ILE A 269 8.97 13.39 -18.09
N PRO A 270 7.74 12.86 -18.33
CA PRO A 270 6.66 13.00 -17.37
C PRO A 270 6.94 12.36 -16.01
N ILE A 271 7.54 11.16 -15.98
CA ILE A 271 7.93 10.47 -14.74
C ILE A 271 9.06 11.23 -14.02
N GLY A 272 10.03 11.75 -14.77
CA GLY A 272 11.10 12.57 -14.20
C GLY A 272 10.59 13.85 -13.55
N ILE A 273 9.59 14.50 -14.16
CA ILE A 273 8.89 15.66 -13.58
C ILE A 273 8.13 15.23 -12.32
N LEU A 274 7.38 14.13 -12.38
CA LEU A 274 6.66 13.59 -11.24
C LEU A 274 7.59 13.38 -10.03
N ILE A 275 8.67 12.62 -10.21
CA ILE A 275 9.65 12.33 -9.17
C ILE A 275 10.36 13.62 -8.72
N GLY A 276 10.86 14.41 -9.65
CA GLY A 276 11.63 15.64 -9.35
C GLY A 276 10.83 16.68 -8.57
N VAL A 277 9.56 16.89 -8.95
CA VAL A 277 8.68 17.82 -8.24
C VAL A 277 8.31 17.26 -6.87
N THR A 278 7.97 15.96 -6.75
CA THR A 278 7.69 15.33 -5.45
C THR A 278 8.86 15.49 -4.49
N VAL A 279 10.09 15.23 -4.96
CA VAL A 279 11.30 15.40 -4.12
C VAL A 279 11.52 16.86 -3.71
N ALA A 280 11.28 17.80 -4.63
CA ALA A 280 11.53 19.22 -4.38
C ALA A 280 10.46 19.87 -3.49
N THR A 281 9.20 19.48 -3.65
CA THR A 281 8.07 20.14 -2.97
C THR A 281 7.50 19.32 -1.81
N GLN A 282 7.79 18.03 -1.73
CA GLN A 282 7.16 17.05 -0.83
C GLN A 282 5.62 17.00 -1.01
N ASP A 283 5.14 17.41 -2.19
CA ASP A 283 3.72 17.45 -2.54
C ASP A 283 3.47 16.68 -3.85
N MET A 284 2.84 15.54 -3.72
CA MET A 284 2.57 14.62 -4.84
C MET A 284 1.41 15.09 -5.71
N MET A 285 0.48 15.89 -5.16
CA MET A 285 -0.62 16.48 -5.94
C MET A 285 -0.08 17.51 -6.95
N GLN A 286 0.83 18.39 -6.50
CA GLN A 286 1.51 19.31 -7.42
C GLN A 286 2.31 18.55 -8.47
N ALA A 287 2.99 17.49 -8.07
CA ALA A 287 3.82 16.70 -8.96
C ALA A 287 3.01 16.01 -10.06
N ILE A 288 1.88 15.39 -9.73
CA ILE A 288 1.04 14.71 -10.73
C ILE A 288 0.37 15.71 -11.70
N ILE A 289 -0.06 16.87 -11.20
CA ILE A 289 -0.63 17.93 -12.04
C ILE A 289 0.42 18.44 -13.05
N LEU A 290 1.66 18.68 -12.61
CA LEU A 290 2.74 19.11 -13.50
C LEU A 290 3.16 17.98 -14.47
N ALA A 291 3.13 16.72 -14.03
CA ALA A 291 3.38 15.59 -14.91
C ALA A 291 2.30 15.45 -15.98
N LEU A 292 1.01 15.62 -15.65
CA LEU A 292 -0.08 15.67 -16.62
C LEU A 292 0.08 16.84 -17.60
N ALA A 293 0.39 18.03 -17.10
CA ALA A 293 0.68 19.19 -17.96
C ALA A 293 1.85 18.93 -18.91
N SER A 294 2.91 18.25 -18.44
CA SER A 294 4.04 17.86 -19.27
C SER A 294 3.65 16.87 -20.38
N CYS A 295 2.76 15.93 -20.12
CA CYS A 295 2.20 15.05 -21.14
C CYS A 295 1.49 15.85 -22.24
N MET A 296 0.68 16.84 -21.86
CA MET A 296 0.00 17.71 -22.81
C MET A 296 1.00 18.48 -23.68
N ILE A 297 1.99 19.14 -23.07
CA ILE A 297 3.02 19.91 -23.77
C ILE A 297 3.90 19.02 -24.68
N LEU A 298 4.13 17.78 -24.27
CA LEU A 298 5.00 16.86 -25.00
C LEU A 298 4.30 16.15 -26.15
N TYR A 299 3.01 15.77 -25.96
CA TYR A 299 2.32 14.88 -26.91
C TYR A 299 1.51 15.62 -27.98
N LEU A 300 0.88 16.77 -27.63
CA LEU A 300 0.05 17.51 -28.58
C LEU A 300 0.88 18.11 -29.73
N PRO A 301 1.99 18.86 -29.50
CA PRO A 301 2.79 19.42 -30.57
C PRO A 301 3.42 18.35 -31.49
N ARG A 302 3.72 17.18 -30.91
CA ARG A 302 4.28 16.04 -31.68
C ARG A 302 3.19 15.22 -32.39
N LYS A 303 1.93 15.67 -32.39
CA LYS A 303 0.79 15.00 -33.01
C LYS A 303 0.61 13.53 -32.59
N LYS A 304 1.04 13.18 -31.37
CA LYS A 304 0.83 11.84 -30.81
C LYS A 304 -0.61 11.57 -30.46
N MET A 305 -1.31 12.63 -30.03
CA MET A 305 -2.75 12.63 -29.78
C MET A 305 -3.31 14.04 -30.00
N THR A 306 -4.61 14.13 -30.24
CA THR A 306 -5.35 15.40 -30.26
C THR A 306 -5.72 15.82 -28.84
N PHE A 307 -6.09 17.10 -28.62
CA PHE A 307 -6.54 17.56 -27.33
C PHE A 307 -7.81 16.83 -26.87
N THR A 308 -8.76 16.60 -27.79
CA THR A 308 -9.98 15.81 -27.50
C THR A 308 -9.60 14.41 -27.01
N ARG A 309 -8.69 13.73 -27.72
CA ARG A 309 -8.23 12.39 -27.33
C ARG A 309 -7.49 12.38 -25.99
N TYR A 310 -6.71 13.43 -25.68
CA TYR A 310 -6.07 13.59 -24.38
C TYR A 310 -7.09 13.62 -23.25
N VAL A 311 -8.16 14.41 -23.39
CA VAL A 311 -9.23 14.54 -22.38
C VAL A 311 -10.02 13.23 -22.24
N GLU A 312 -10.35 12.58 -23.36
CA GLU A 312 -11.03 11.27 -23.36
C GLU A 312 -10.24 10.21 -22.61
N LEU A 313 -8.94 10.10 -22.90
CA LEU A 313 -8.05 9.13 -22.25
C LEU A 313 -7.84 9.43 -20.78
N PHE A 314 -7.74 10.71 -20.42
CA PHE A 314 -7.64 11.11 -19.03
C PHE A 314 -8.88 10.65 -18.23
N PHE A 315 -10.08 10.94 -18.72
CA PHE A 315 -11.30 10.51 -18.05
C PHE A 315 -11.53 9.00 -18.11
N ALA A 316 -11.13 8.33 -19.19
CA ALA A 316 -11.18 6.88 -19.28
C ALA A 316 -10.26 6.23 -18.22
N GLY A 317 -9.04 6.73 -18.02
CA GLY A 317 -8.12 6.26 -16.99
C GLY A 317 -8.61 6.56 -15.56
N PHE A 318 -9.23 7.73 -15.36
CA PHE A 318 -9.86 8.05 -14.08
C PHE A 318 -11.04 7.09 -13.78
N ALA A 319 -11.86 6.79 -14.78
CA ALA A 319 -12.99 5.85 -14.64
C ALA A 319 -12.52 4.40 -14.40
N ASP A 320 -11.42 3.97 -15.01
CA ASP A 320 -10.84 2.63 -14.85
C ASP A 320 -10.47 2.34 -13.40
N ILE A 321 -10.05 3.36 -12.64
CA ILE A 321 -9.65 3.23 -11.23
C ILE A 321 -10.83 3.38 -10.24
N LEU A 322 -12.06 3.68 -10.69
CA LEU A 322 -13.21 3.85 -9.79
C LEU A 322 -13.46 2.68 -8.82
N PRO A 323 -13.32 1.40 -9.23
CA PRO A 323 -13.46 0.29 -8.28
C PRO A 323 -12.43 0.34 -7.14
N VAL A 324 -11.21 0.78 -7.43
CA VAL A 324 -10.15 0.98 -6.44
C VAL A 324 -10.53 2.12 -5.48
N LEU A 325 -11.01 3.26 -6.00
CA LEU A 325 -11.47 4.39 -5.19
C LEU A 325 -12.62 4.00 -4.27
N ALA A 326 -13.54 3.12 -4.73
CA ALA A 326 -14.62 2.60 -3.92
C ALA A 326 -14.11 1.73 -2.75
N ILE A 327 -13.10 0.88 -3.00
CA ILE A 327 -12.46 0.07 -1.94
C ILE A 327 -11.76 0.99 -0.94
N LEU A 328 -11.02 2.00 -1.39
CA LEU A 328 -10.35 2.97 -0.52
C LEU A 328 -11.35 3.71 0.37
N LEU A 329 -12.45 4.24 -0.21
CA LEU A 329 -13.50 4.91 0.56
C LEU A 329 -14.12 3.98 1.61
N ALA A 330 -14.43 2.73 1.23
CA ALA A 330 -14.97 1.74 2.16
C ALA A 330 -13.97 1.37 3.27
N SER A 331 -12.65 1.41 2.99
CA SER A 331 -11.61 1.18 4.01
C SER A 331 -11.52 2.35 5.01
N PHE A 332 -11.72 3.59 4.54
CA PHE A 332 -11.82 4.74 5.45
C PHE A 332 -13.05 4.64 6.35
N MET A 333 -14.19 4.21 5.81
CA MET A 333 -15.41 4.01 6.60
C MET A 333 -15.24 2.96 7.71
N ILE A 334 -14.63 1.79 7.42
CA ILE A 334 -14.44 0.77 8.47
C ILE A 334 -13.43 1.22 9.52
N LYS A 335 -12.40 1.96 9.13
CA LYS A 335 -11.44 2.60 10.05
C LYS A 335 -12.17 3.46 11.08
N THR A 336 -12.99 4.41 10.61
CA THR A 336 -13.74 5.33 11.48
C THR A 336 -14.75 4.58 12.35
N ALA A 337 -15.50 3.63 11.77
CA ALA A 337 -16.45 2.81 12.51
C ALA A 337 -15.80 2.01 13.65
N CYS A 338 -14.64 1.41 13.41
CA CYS A 338 -13.86 0.70 14.45
C CYS A 338 -13.30 1.67 15.50
N GLY A 339 -12.88 2.87 15.09
CA GLY A 339 -12.43 3.93 15.99
C GLY A 339 -13.53 4.40 16.93
N GLU A 340 -14.73 4.70 16.42
CA GLU A 340 -15.91 5.10 17.22
C GLU A 340 -16.33 4.01 18.23
N MET A 341 -16.13 2.75 17.90
CA MET A 341 -16.37 1.63 18.84
C MET A 341 -15.26 1.47 19.90
N GLY A 342 -14.15 2.19 19.79
CA GLY A 342 -13.02 2.10 20.73
C GLY A 342 -12.22 0.80 20.59
N LEU A 343 -12.13 0.23 19.38
CA LEU A 343 -11.44 -1.04 19.13
C LEU A 343 -9.98 -1.01 19.58
N SER A 344 -9.25 0.03 19.22
CA SER A 344 -7.81 0.15 19.53
C SER A 344 -7.57 0.19 21.05
N GLU A 345 -8.30 1.04 21.77
CA GLU A 345 -8.23 1.14 23.23
C GLU A 345 -8.59 -0.18 23.92
N TYR A 346 -9.63 -0.85 23.43
CA TYR A 346 -10.05 -2.14 24.00
C TYR A 346 -8.96 -3.21 23.87
N VAL A 347 -8.37 -3.35 22.68
CA VAL A 347 -7.35 -4.37 22.38
C VAL A 347 -6.06 -4.09 23.15
N ILE A 348 -5.61 -2.84 23.19
CA ILE A 348 -4.41 -2.44 23.94
C ILE A 348 -4.60 -2.74 25.43
N ASN A 349 -5.69 -2.28 26.03
CA ASN A 349 -5.96 -2.50 27.45
C ASN A 349 -6.09 -4.00 27.83
N LEU A 350 -6.57 -4.83 26.91
CA LEU A 350 -6.62 -6.29 27.11
C LEU A 350 -5.22 -6.90 27.22
N CYS A 351 -4.23 -6.31 26.55
CA CYS A 351 -2.87 -6.84 26.49
C CYS A 351 -1.95 -6.33 27.60
N VAL A 352 -2.23 -5.16 28.20
CA VAL A 352 -1.40 -4.55 29.26
C VAL A 352 -1.01 -5.49 30.38
N PRO A 353 -1.90 -6.35 30.95
CA PRO A 353 -1.54 -7.26 32.04
C PRO A 353 -0.46 -8.30 31.70
N TYR A 354 -0.19 -8.53 30.42
CA TYR A 354 0.78 -9.50 29.94
C TYR A 354 2.13 -8.86 29.56
N MET A 355 2.25 -7.53 29.67
CA MET A 355 3.43 -6.76 29.29
C MET A 355 4.40 -6.64 30.45
N ASN A 356 5.69 -6.78 30.16
CA ASN A 356 6.81 -6.50 31.06
C ASN A 356 7.96 -5.94 30.23
N ALA A 357 9.04 -5.44 30.87
CA ALA A 357 10.16 -4.81 30.18
C ALA A 357 10.72 -5.63 29.01
N LYS A 358 10.77 -6.96 29.13
CA LYS A 358 11.34 -7.87 28.13
C LYS A 358 10.40 -8.18 26.97
N THR A 359 9.11 -8.25 27.22
CA THR A 359 8.10 -8.68 26.24
C THR A 359 7.33 -7.52 25.63
N LEU A 360 7.44 -6.32 26.21
CA LEU A 360 6.68 -5.14 25.82
C LEU A 360 6.71 -4.90 24.32
N ALA A 361 7.89 -4.75 23.72
CA ALA A 361 8.04 -4.42 22.30
C ALA A 361 7.45 -5.49 21.39
N ALA A 362 7.66 -6.77 21.70
CA ALA A 362 7.08 -7.87 20.92
C ALA A 362 5.55 -7.89 20.98
N ILE A 363 4.97 -7.67 22.17
CA ILE A 363 3.51 -7.60 22.33
C ILE A 363 2.96 -6.37 21.62
N ILE A 364 3.60 -5.19 21.76
CA ILE A 364 3.19 -3.97 21.04
C ILE A 364 3.19 -4.21 19.54
N PHE A 365 4.26 -4.77 18.99
CA PHE A 365 4.31 -5.10 17.57
C PHE A 365 3.11 -5.96 17.14
N VAL A 366 2.85 -7.06 17.84
CA VAL A 366 1.73 -7.96 17.49
C VAL A 366 0.38 -7.25 17.63
N VAL A 367 0.18 -6.48 18.68
CA VAL A 367 -1.08 -5.74 18.92
C VAL A 367 -1.32 -4.72 17.82
N ILE A 368 -0.33 -3.88 17.54
CA ILE A 368 -0.44 -2.85 16.49
C ILE A 368 -0.59 -3.51 15.11
N ALA A 369 0.18 -4.56 14.82
CA ALA A 369 0.08 -5.32 13.58
C ALA A 369 -1.33 -5.90 13.36
N VAL A 370 -1.95 -6.47 14.40
CA VAL A 370 -3.32 -6.99 14.31
C VAL A 370 -4.33 -5.86 14.15
N LEU A 371 -4.20 -4.78 14.90
CA LEU A 371 -5.11 -3.63 14.81
C LEU A 371 -5.04 -2.98 13.42
N THR A 372 -3.86 -2.72 12.90
CA THR A 372 -3.66 -2.09 11.60
C THR A 372 -4.07 -3.01 10.45
N PHE A 373 -3.80 -4.32 10.57
CA PHE A 373 -4.28 -5.33 9.61
C PHE A 373 -5.81 -5.37 9.52
N VAL A 374 -6.48 -5.30 10.68
CA VAL A 374 -7.94 -5.44 10.76
C VAL A 374 -8.67 -4.17 10.33
N THR A 375 -8.12 -3.00 10.65
CA THR A 375 -8.76 -1.69 10.38
C THR A 375 -8.30 -1.06 9.08
N SER A 376 -7.27 -1.59 8.43
CA SER A 376 -6.54 -0.97 7.31
C SER A 376 -6.09 0.48 7.58
N SER A 377 -5.94 0.85 8.84
CA SER A 377 -5.55 2.18 9.28
C SER A 377 -4.31 2.11 10.14
N PHE A 378 -3.22 2.69 9.69
CA PHE A 378 -1.98 2.72 10.46
C PHE A 378 -1.74 4.11 11.10
N TRP A 379 -1.89 5.22 10.41
CA TRP A 379 -1.59 6.57 10.91
C TRP A 379 -2.29 6.90 12.24
N GLY A 380 -3.62 6.71 12.31
CA GLY A 380 -4.38 7.04 13.51
C GLY A 380 -4.10 6.11 14.69
N ILE A 381 -3.94 4.80 14.42
CA ILE A 381 -3.64 3.81 15.48
C ILE A 381 -2.26 4.07 16.07
N GLU A 382 -1.28 4.38 15.24
CA GLU A 382 0.09 4.63 15.69
C GLU A 382 0.22 5.92 16.49
N ALA A 383 -0.47 7.00 16.08
CA ALA A 383 -0.50 8.23 16.85
C ALA A 383 -1.06 8.00 18.26
N VAL A 384 -2.16 7.27 18.38
CA VAL A 384 -2.73 6.89 19.68
C VAL A 384 -1.82 5.92 20.44
N ALA A 385 -1.21 4.96 19.73
CA ALA A 385 -0.33 3.97 20.37
C ALA A 385 0.91 4.62 20.98
N VAL A 386 1.53 5.62 20.34
CA VAL A 386 2.71 6.31 20.86
C VAL A 386 2.43 6.92 22.23
N SER A 387 1.29 7.64 22.40
CA SER A 387 0.93 8.28 23.67
C SER A 387 0.60 7.29 24.80
N ILE A 388 0.33 6.03 24.49
CA ILE A 388 0.14 4.96 25.48
C ILE A 388 1.44 4.20 25.75
N VAL A 389 2.16 3.90 24.69
CA VAL A 389 3.34 3.02 24.71
C VAL A 389 4.55 3.70 25.38
N VAL A 390 4.74 5.01 25.16
CA VAL A 390 5.89 5.71 25.75
C VAL A 390 5.80 5.78 27.27
N PRO A 391 4.71 6.26 27.90
CA PRO A 391 4.55 6.23 29.34
C PRO A 391 4.60 4.80 29.92
N LEU A 392 4.03 3.82 29.21
CA LEU A 392 4.04 2.43 29.63
C LEU A 392 5.45 1.83 29.61
N ALA A 393 6.27 2.13 28.59
CA ALA A 393 7.64 1.69 28.51
C ALA A 393 8.49 2.25 29.67
N ILE A 394 8.30 3.54 30.00
CA ILE A 394 8.95 4.17 31.14
C ILE A 394 8.51 3.54 32.47
N ALA A 395 7.20 3.33 32.66
CA ALA A 395 6.66 2.72 33.88
C ALA A 395 7.14 1.30 34.12
N LEU A 396 7.45 0.55 33.06
CA LEU A 396 7.95 -0.83 33.10
C LEU A 396 9.49 -0.92 33.07
N ASP A 397 10.19 0.22 33.07
CA ASP A 397 11.66 0.31 32.91
C ASP A 397 12.13 -0.41 31.62
N ALA A 398 11.36 -0.27 30.55
CA ALA A 398 11.64 -0.87 29.24
C ALA A 398 12.29 0.14 28.30
N ASN A 399 12.96 -0.37 27.25
CA ASN A 399 13.58 0.46 26.25
C ASN A 399 12.51 1.17 25.35
N VAL A 400 12.35 2.48 25.54
CA VAL A 400 11.35 3.33 24.83
C VAL A 400 11.58 3.31 23.33
N LEU A 401 12.87 3.37 22.85
CA LEU A 401 13.17 3.38 21.42
C LEU A 401 12.82 2.04 20.75
N LEU A 402 13.04 0.93 21.46
CA LEU A 402 12.62 -0.40 21.02
C LEU A 402 11.08 -0.51 20.92
N ALA A 403 10.38 0.06 21.92
CA ALA A 403 8.92 0.08 21.91
C ALA A 403 8.34 0.95 20.78
N LEU A 404 8.95 2.11 20.50
CA LEU A 404 8.60 2.94 19.34
C LEU A 404 8.88 2.22 18.01
N GLY A 405 10.01 1.50 17.90
CA GLY A 405 10.32 0.67 16.74
C GLY A 405 9.28 -0.43 16.51
N ALA A 406 8.70 -0.96 17.60
CA ALA A 406 7.61 -1.93 17.52
C ALA A 406 6.30 -1.30 17.01
N VAL A 407 5.96 -0.07 17.43
CA VAL A 407 4.80 0.67 16.91
C VAL A 407 4.94 0.88 15.41
N VAL A 408 6.05 1.48 14.94
CA VAL A 408 6.31 1.68 13.50
C VAL A 408 6.28 0.38 12.73
N SER A 409 6.92 -0.67 13.26
CA SER A 409 6.93 -1.99 12.61
C SER A 409 5.53 -2.59 12.49
N GLY A 410 4.66 -2.37 13.47
CA GLY A 410 3.27 -2.82 13.46
C GLY A 410 2.43 -2.12 12.40
N GLY A 411 2.60 -0.80 12.23
CA GLY A 411 1.91 -0.05 11.21
C GLY A 411 2.38 -0.41 9.80
N VAL A 412 3.69 -0.52 9.60
CA VAL A 412 4.25 -0.98 8.31
C VAL A 412 3.76 -2.39 7.97
N PHE A 413 3.63 -3.31 8.97
CA PHE A 413 2.98 -4.60 8.76
C PHE A 413 1.54 -4.43 8.29
N GLY A 414 0.78 -3.55 8.92
CA GLY A 414 -0.62 -3.31 8.55
C GLY A 414 -0.77 -2.79 7.14
N SER A 415 0.02 -1.80 6.74
CA SER A 415 0.03 -1.28 5.37
C SER A 415 0.37 -2.37 4.35
N HIS A 416 1.39 -3.19 4.61
CA HIS A 416 1.88 -4.22 3.69
C HIS A 416 1.05 -5.52 3.71
N ALA A 417 0.47 -5.90 4.85
CA ALA A 417 -0.18 -7.21 5.03
C ALA A 417 -1.69 -7.16 4.83
N CYS A 418 -2.33 -6.02 5.12
CA CYS A 418 -3.77 -5.90 5.12
C CYS A 418 -4.34 -6.09 3.72
N PHE A 419 -5.41 -6.89 3.63
CA PHE A 419 -6.06 -7.21 2.35
C PHE A 419 -6.75 -6.02 1.69
N TYR A 420 -6.90 -4.92 2.43
CA TYR A 420 -7.65 -3.73 2.03
C TYR A 420 -6.88 -2.44 2.27
N SER A 421 -5.61 -2.53 2.66
CA SER A 421 -4.79 -1.33 2.76
C SER A 421 -4.68 -0.64 1.40
N ASP A 422 -4.52 0.64 1.43
CA ASP A 422 -4.29 1.46 0.26
C ASP A 422 -3.08 0.96 -0.57
N ALA A 423 -1.97 0.61 0.09
CA ALA A 423 -0.79 0.05 -0.56
C ALA A 423 -1.09 -1.27 -1.31
N THR A 424 -1.77 -2.24 -0.65
CA THR A 424 -2.14 -3.53 -1.26
C THR A 424 -3.14 -3.35 -2.41
N VAL A 425 -4.13 -2.46 -2.24
CA VAL A 425 -5.12 -2.16 -3.27
C VAL A 425 -4.46 -1.49 -4.49
N LEU A 426 -3.58 -0.51 -4.28
CA LEU A 426 -2.85 0.17 -5.35
C LEU A 426 -1.84 -0.75 -6.05
N SER A 427 -1.15 -1.61 -5.31
CA SER A 427 -0.23 -2.61 -5.87
C SER A 427 -0.95 -3.57 -6.81
N SER A 428 -2.13 -4.07 -6.40
CA SER A 428 -2.95 -4.94 -7.24
C SER A 428 -3.48 -4.22 -8.48
N ALA A 429 -3.99 -3.00 -8.32
CA ALA A 429 -4.52 -2.18 -9.41
C ALA A 429 -3.44 -1.86 -10.45
N THR A 430 -2.27 -1.41 -10.00
CA THR A 430 -1.15 -1.06 -10.89
C THR A 430 -0.61 -2.27 -11.65
N CYS A 431 -0.63 -3.45 -11.04
CA CYS A 431 -0.29 -4.72 -11.69
C CYS A 431 -1.44 -5.33 -12.48
N GLU A 432 -2.64 -4.72 -12.48
CA GLU A 432 -3.85 -5.22 -13.16
C GLU A 432 -4.20 -6.66 -12.77
N ILE A 433 -4.26 -6.91 -11.46
CA ILE A 433 -4.69 -8.18 -10.87
C ILE A 433 -5.77 -7.96 -9.82
N ASP A 434 -6.53 -9.00 -9.54
CA ASP A 434 -7.51 -8.99 -8.47
C ASP A 434 -6.84 -8.75 -7.11
N ASN A 435 -7.42 -7.86 -6.31
CA ASN A 435 -6.88 -7.45 -5.01
C ASN A 435 -6.70 -8.64 -4.06
N MET A 436 -7.69 -9.53 -3.95
CA MET A 436 -7.57 -10.71 -3.09
C MET A 436 -6.56 -11.72 -3.62
N SER A 437 -6.39 -11.81 -4.95
CA SER A 437 -5.35 -12.65 -5.56
C SER A 437 -3.95 -12.17 -5.16
N HIS A 438 -3.71 -10.84 -5.16
CA HIS A 438 -2.47 -10.25 -4.67
C HIS A 438 -2.30 -10.52 -3.16
N ALA A 439 -3.23 -10.05 -2.34
CA ALA A 439 -3.15 -10.12 -0.89
C ALA A 439 -2.88 -11.54 -0.36
N VAL A 440 -3.61 -12.55 -0.88
CA VAL A 440 -3.43 -13.95 -0.47
C VAL A 440 -2.10 -14.52 -0.97
N SER A 441 -1.60 -14.09 -2.15
CA SER A 441 -0.34 -14.60 -2.70
C SER A 441 0.89 -14.11 -1.93
N GLN A 442 0.86 -12.88 -1.39
CA GLN A 442 1.96 -12.33 -0.60
C GLN A 442 1.94 -12.77 0.87
N PHE A 443 0.77 -13.13 1.41
CA PHE A 443 0.55 -13.36 2.84
C PHE A 443 1.54 -14.32 3.52
N PRO A 444 1.95 -15.47 2.92
CA PRO A 444 2.94 -16.34 3.52
C PRO A 444 4.31 -15.67 3.75
N TYR A 445 4.74 -14.79 2.85
CA TYR A 445 6.02 -14.07 2.96
C TYR A 445 5.96 -12.97 4.01
N VAL A 446 4.82 -12.28 4.08
CA VAL A 446 4.52 -11.27 5.10
C VAL A 446 4.54 -11.88 6.50
N LEU A 447 3.95 -13.07 6.68
CA LEU A 447 4.00 -13.81 7.96
C LEU A 447 5.42 -14.23 8.35
N ILE A 448 6.26 -14.64 7.38
CA ILE A 448 7.67 -14.93 7.65
C ILE A 448 8.39 -13.66 8.14
N SER A 449 8.17 -12.53 7.49
CA SER A 449 8.73 -11.24 7.90
C SER A 449 8.26 -10.83 9.29
N ALA A 450 6.98 -11.04 9.62
CA ALA A 450 6.42 -10.78 10.95
C ALA A 450 7.04 -11.68 12.03
N ALA A 451 7.22 -12.97 11.74
CA ALA A 451 7.85 -13.90 12.67
C ALA A 451 9.33 -13.50 12.97
N LEU A 452 10.06 -13.07 11.94
CA LEU A 452 11.42 -12.54 12.12
C LEU A 452 11.41 -11.25 12.95
N ALA A 453 10.44 -10.36 12.76
CA ALA A 453 10.31 -9.15 13.56
C ALA A 453 10.01 -9.46 15.02
N VAL A 454 9.05 -10.36 15.31
CA VAL A 454 8.77 -10.82 16.67
C VAL A 454 10.01 -11.38 17.34
N ALA A 455 10.76 -12.24 16.64
CA ALA A 455 12.01 -12.78 17.16
C ALA A 455 13.03 -11.68 17.46
N GLY A 456 13.17 -10.68 16.57
CA GLY A 456 14.03 -9.51 16.78
C GLY A 456 13.64 -8.71 18.04
N PHE A 457 12.34 -8.42 18.22
CA PHE A 457 11.84 -7.71 19.41
C PHE A 457 12.06 -8.50 20.69
N LEU A 458 11.82 -9.82 20.68
CA LEU A 458 12.08 -10.67 21.86
C LEU A 458 13.57 -10.74 22.23
N ILE A 459 14.42 -10.92 21.23
CA ILE A 459 15.89 -10.96 21.44
C ILE A 459 16.35 -9.62 22.02
N CYS A 460 16.02 -8.50 21.39
CA CYS A 460 16.42 -7.19 21.90
C CYS A 460 15.77 -6.86 23.25
N GLY A 461 14.53 -7.24 23.49
CA GLY A 461 13.88 -7.04 24.80
C GLY A 461 14.55 -7.83 25.95
N ILE A 462 15.17 -8.98 25.65
CA ILE A 462 15.88 -9.79 26.64
C ILE A 462 17.29 -9.24 26.90
N PHE A 463 18.00 -8.77 25.86
CA PHE A 463 19.41 -8.38 25.93
C PHE A 463 19.64 -6.86 26.03
N ALA A 464 18.64 -6.02 25.81
CA ALA A 464 18.73 -4.55 25.82
C ALA A 464 18.32 -3.92 27.18
N LEU A 465 18.27 -4.69 28.23
CA LEU A 465 18.04 -4.23 29.61
C LEU A 465 19.34 -3.70 30.23
#